data_f373ad85ddc67cc318b5c9a8288b1a51
#
_entry.id   f373ad85ddc67cc318b5c9a8288b1a51
#
_cell.length_a   1.000
_cell.length_b   1.000
_cell.length_c   1.000
_cell.angle_alpha   90.00
_cell.angle_beta   90.00
_cell.angle_gamma   90.00
#
_symmetry.space_group_name_H-M   'P 1'
#
loop_
_entity.id
_entity.type
_entity.pdbx_description
1 polymer ?
#
loop_
_entity_poly.entity_id
_entity_poly.type
_entity_poly.pdbx_seq_one_letter_code
_entity_poly.pdbx_strand_id
1 'polypeptide(L)'
;MQKTKSGKTPGGDFQKTAEAPLVAWYDAPAERNHEGWEQQATPLGNGFMGAMVHGGVAVNQIQLNDHTLWSGGPGASSSYKCGMKGDADAIHRTLHEVQGEVQKMADYFAEHLAPKQQPDGSWQTHDYAEYPGYGGIKEKVESMFGEKDYFGSYQTLGDLYIRNPEGDDSYTGYSRSLSLNDGVLTIAYDQNGTHYTGEYFISNPGNMMVIRLSADHKGALAKEISIGSPQPQKTIRMDSQENALIMTGRPSDHQENGEKFALLVKVAASGDEAVVSAGDTAVQVTGADEILLYVAAGTNYRQPMDGSYDFFSEEDPLDAAKERTDEAARLGFAKLLELHRADYRRLFCAAQLNLGITEVPEKTTDALMKGYRGGKPGSNTESEDRYLENLYYQFGRYLLIASSRKGSLPANLQGIWADSLNPAWDADYHTNINLQMNYWLAEQTNLSECHLPVTDYVKSLEPYGTKGAAHFYVQEDGASPVRGWTIGHECNIWGNAAPGTSDASYFPTAGAWMCQDIWEHYLFTRDEEFLGENYHVLLNAALFWVDYLWTDRRDGRLTANPSYSPEHGPYTIAAACDQGIIWEIFHE
;
A
#
# COMPACT_ATOMS: atom_id res chain seq x y z
N MET A 1 -18.93 50.28 16.41
CA MET A 1 -19.83 50.42 15.24
C MET A 1 -19.06 51.05 14.10
N GLN A 2 -18.59 50.26 13.15
CA GLN A 2 -18.30 50.68 11.78
C GLN A 2 -18.41 49.45 10.89
N LYS A 3 -19.41 49.48 10.02
CA LYS A 3 -19.65 48.44 8.99
C LYS A 3 -18.58 48.56 7.91
N THR A 4 -17.77 47.56 7.71
CA THR A 4 -16.91 47.40 6.54
C THR A 4 -17.68 46.68 5.43
N LYS A 5 -17.64 47.29 4.24
CA LYS A 5 -18.31 46.89 3.02
C LYS A 5 -17.85 45.53 2.51
N SER A 6 -18.82 44.72 2.08
CA SER A 6 -18.62 43.49 1.32
C SER A 6 -17.84 43.77 0.02
N GLY A 7 -16.64 43.25 -0.09
CA GLY A 7 -15.93 43.16 -1.36
C GLY A 7 -16.56 42.07 -2.23
N LYS A 8 -17.01 42.41 -3.42
CA LYS A 8 -17.41 41.49 -4.47
C LYS A 8 -16.16 40.70 -4.91
N THR A 9 -16.19 39.39 -4.78
CA THR A 9 -15.28 38.49 -5.46
C THR A 9 -15.46 38.66 -6.97
N PRO A 10 -14.41 38.76 -7.79
CA PRO A 10 -14.56 38.78 -9.24
C PRO A 10 -15.00 37.37 -9.69
N GLY A 11 -16.26 37.21 -10.00
CA GLY A 11 -16.77 36.06 -10.74
C GLY A 11 -16.27 36.15 -12.18
N GLY A 12 -15.12 35.54 -12.46
CA GLY A 12 -14.75 35.20 -13.83
C GLY A 12 -15.61 34.01 -14.26
N ASP A 13 -16.42 34.19 -15.31
CA ASP A 13 -17.02 33.09 -16.04
C ASP A 13 -15.86 32.24 -16.63
N PHE A 14 -15.41 31.24 -15.90
CA PHE A 14 -14.60 30.16 -16.47
C PHE A 14 -15.55 29.38 -17.40
N GLN A 15 -15.50 29.66 -18.69
CA GLN A 15 -16.02 28.75 -19.69
C GLN A 15 -15.33 27.40 -19.46
N LYS A 16 -16.12 26.38 -19.05
CA LYS A 16 -15.66 25.00 -19.00
C LYS A 16 -15.34 24.59 -20.45
N THR A 17 -14.09 24.75 -20.85
CA THR A 17 -13.56 24.01 -22.01
C THR A 17 -13.70 22.54 -21.68
N ALA A 18 -14.24 21.74 -22.60
CA ALA A 18 -14.29 20.29 -22.43
C ALA A 18 -12.85 19.79 -22.23
N GLU A 19 -12.57 19.28 -21.06
CA GLU A 19 -11.26 18.75 -20.72
C GLU A 19 -11.04 17.45 -21.49
N ALA A 20 -9.83 17.23 -21.99
CA ALA A 20 -9.48 15.94 -22.57
C ALA A 20 -9.58 14.84 -21.51
N PRO A 21 -10.11 13.65 -21.83
CA PRO A 21 -10.10 12.54 -20.91
C PRO A 21 -8.66 12.14 -20.57
N LEU A 22 -8.41 11.80 -19.32
CA LEU A 22 -7.12 11.30 -18.86
C LEU A 22 -7.07 9.79 -19.02
N VAL A 23 -6.24 9.33 -19.94
CA VAL A 23 -6.12 7.93 -20.32
C VAL A 23 -4.65 7.54 -20.36
N ALA A 24 -4.29 6.51 -19.59
CA ALA A 24 -3.03 5.81 -19.79
C ALA A 24 -3.25 4.69 -20.80
N TRP A 25 -2.60 4.74 -21.98
CA TRP A 25 -2.87 3.77 -23.03
C TRP A 25 -1.61 3.24 -23.72
N TYR A 26 -1.72 2.01 -24.24
CA TYR A 26 -0.64 1.23 -24.83
C TYR A 26 -1.17 0.48 -26.05
N ASP A 27 -0.32 0.26 -27.05
CA ASP A 27 -0.64 -0.42 -28.32
C ASP A 27 -0.18 -1.88 -28.37
N ALA A 28 0.27 -2.41 -27.21
CA ALA A 28 0.69 -3.79 -27.05
C ALA A 28 0.31 -4.36 -25.69
N PRO A 29 0.13 -5.69 -25.57
CA PRO A 29 0.05 -6.39 -24.27
C PRO A 29 1.33 -6.21 -23.45
N ALA A 30 1.20 -6.32 -22.12
CA ALA A 30 2.34 -6.46 -21.23
C ALA A 30 2.93 -7.87 -21.31
N GLU A 31 4.25 -7.99 -21.18
CA GLU A 31 4.93 -9.28 -21.10
C GLU A 31 4.51 -10.06 -19.85
N ARG A 32 4.41 -11.39 -19.94
CA ARG A 32 4.02 -12.25 -18.83
C ARG A 32 5.22 -12.76 -18.03
N ASN A 33 5.97 -11.82 -17.49
CA ASN A 33 7.10 -12.03 -16.59
C ASN A 33 7.09 -10.94 -15.52
N HIS A 34 8.01 -10.99 -14.56
CA HIS A 34 8.11 -10.02 -13.47
C HIS A 34 8.35 -8.59 -14.01
N GLU A 35 9.21 -8.40 -15.01
CA GLU A 35 9.48 -7.09 -15.61
C GLU A 35 8.23 -6.52 -16.30
N GLY A 36 7.48 -7.36 -17.04
CA GLY A 36 6.21 -6.96 -17.63
C GLY A 36 5.14 -6.66 -16.60
N TRP A 37 5.10 -7.39 -15.49
CA TRP A 37 4.23 -7.11 -14.35
C TRP A 37 4.56 -5.74 -13.73
N GLU A 38 5.83 -5.47 -13.46
CA GLU A 38 6.29 -4.25 -12.79
C GLU A 38 6.16 -3.00 -13.68
N GLN A 39 6.55 -3.10 -14.96
CA GLN A 39 6.76 -1.93 -15.82
C GLN A 39 5.67 -1.71 -16.87
N GLN A 40 4.84 -2.72 -17.16
CA GLN A 40 3.94 -2.67 -18.31
C GLN A 40 2.49 -2.98 -17.97
N ALA A 41 2.21 -3.89 -17.02
CA ALA A 41 0.86 -4.29 -16.65
C ALA A 41 0.06 -3.11 -16.07
N THR A 42 -1.27 -3.17 -16.19
CA THR A 42 -2.15 -2.10 -15.71
C THR A 42 -2.65 -2.42 -14.31
N PRO A 43 -2.34 -1.59 -13.29
CA PRO A 43 -2.86 -1.76 -11.94
C PRO A 43 -4.33 -1.38 -11.84
N LEU A 44 -5.14 -2.23 -11.21
CA LEU A 44 -6.51 -1.96 -10.78
C LEU A 44 -6.63 -2.25 -9.28
N GLY A 45 -7.55 -1.58 -8.58
CA GLY A 45 -7.77 -1.83 -7.16
C GLY A 45 -8.91 -1.04 -6.55
N ASN A 46 -9.26 -1.40 -5.31
CA ASN A 46 -10.34 -0.76 -4.55
C ASN A 46 -10.01 -0.59 -3.04
N GLY A 47 -8.74 -0.72 -2.67
CA GLY A 47 -8.26 -0.72 -1.28
C GLY A 47 -8.24 -2.09 -0.62
N PHE A 48 -9.07 -3.03 -1.07
CA PHE A 48 -9.19 -4.40 -0.51
C PHE A 48 -8.61 -5.45 -1.44
N MET A 49 -8.86 -5.31 -2.73
CA MET A 49 -8.40 -6.21 -3.77
C MET A 49 -7.58 -5.44 -4.80
N GLY A 50 -6.46 -6.00 -5.21
CA GLY A 50 -5.60 -5.51 -6.28
C GLY A 50 -5.53 -6.48 -7.44
N ALA A 51 -5.31 -5.94 -8.65
CA ALA A 51 -5.01 -6.73 -9.83
C ALA A 51 -4.01 -6.02 -10.74
N MET A 52 -3.12 -6.81 -11.37
CA MET A 52 -2.23 -6.37 -12.44
C MET A 52 -2.63 -7.06 -13.74
N VAL A 53 -3.14 -6.30 -14.71
CA VAL A 53 -3.71 -6.84 -15.96
C VAL A 53 -2.70 -6.74 -17.10
N HIS A 54 -2.26 -7.88 -17.64
CA HIS A 54 -1.29 -7.93 -18.73
C HIS A 54 -1.90 -7.63 -20.11
N GLY A 55 -3.14 -8.01 -20.33
CA GLY A 55 -3.88 -7.70 -21.57
C GLY A 55 -3.52 -8.57 -22.79
N GLY A 56 -2.96 -9.76 -22.60
CA GLY A 56 -2.58 -10.66 -23.69
C GLY A 56 -3.78 -11.17 -24.48
N VAL A 57 -3.59 -11.40 -25.80
CA VAL A 57 -4.65 -11.85 -26.72
C VAL A 57 -4.86 -13.37 -26.63
N ALA A 58 -3.81 -14.18 -26.83
CA ALA A 58 -3.91 -15.63 -26.67
C ALA A 58 -4.15 -16.01 -25.20
N VAL A 59 -3.46 -15.34 -24.28
CA VAL A 59 -3.58 -15.54 -22.84
C VAL A 59 -3.55 -14.20 -22.13
N ASN A 60 -4.66 -13.75 -21.62
CA ASN A 60 -4.68 -12.63 -20.69
C ASN A 60 -4.47 -13.15 -19.26
N GLN A 61 -3.33 -12.83 -18.67
CA GLN A 61 -3.01 -13.09 -17.27
C GLN A 61 -3.39 -11.87 -16.44
N ILE A 62 -4.04 -12.11 -15.33
CA ILE A 62 -4.44 -11.09 -14.37
C ILE A 62 -3.94 -11.57 -13.01
N GLN A 63 -2.86 -10.98 -12.52
CA GLN A 63 -2.34 -11.28 -11.19
C GLN A 63 -3.22 -10.59 -10.16
N LEU A 64 -3.55 -11.27 -9.06
CA LEU A 64 -4.51 -10.87 -8.04
C LEU A 64 -3.88 -10.80 -6.65
N ASN A 65 -4.33 -9.82 -5.86
CA ASN A 65 -3.99 -9.67 -4.45
C ASN A 65 -5.25 -9.44 -3.59
N ASP A 66 -5.17 -9.85 -2.34
CA ASP A 66 -6.03 -9.39 -1.25
C ASP A 66 -5.16 -8.69 -0.20
N HIS A 67 -5.57 -7.50 0.29
CA HIS A 67 -4.75 -6.64 1.15
C HIS A 67 -4.41 -7.28 2.50
N THR A 68 -5.15 -8.29 2.91
CA THR A 68 -4.96 -8.98 4.19
C THR A 68 -4.20 -10.29 4.09
N LEU A 69 -3.85 -10.77 2.88
CA LEU A 69 -3.14 -12.03 2.71
C LEU A 69 -1.65 -11.89 3.03
N TRP A 70 -1.25 -12.34 4.20
CA TRP A 70 0.11 -12.25 4.72
C TRP A 70 0.60 -13.58 5.29
N SER A 71 1.91 -13.83 5.17
CA SER A 71 2.60 -14.88 5.92
C SER A 71 2.96 -14.38 7.34
N GLY A 72 3.56 -15.25 8.16
CA GLY A 72 4.06 -14.87 9.47
C GLY A 72 3.01 -14.76 10.57
N GLY A 73 3.31 -13.96 11.58
CA GLY A 73 2.42 -13.67 12.69
C GLY A 73 2.00 -14.88 13.52
N PRO A 74 0.88 -14.78 14.26
CA PRO A 74 0.40 -15.87 15.11
C PRO A 74 -0.11 -17.08 14.31
N GLY A 75 -0.36 -16.92 13.01
CA GLY A 75 -0.71 -18.03 12.13
C GLY A 75 0.46 -18.98 11.84
N ALA A 76 1.67 -18.44 11.75
CA ALA A 76 2.89 -19.22 11.58
C ALA A 76 3.40 -19.78 12.91
N SER A 77 3.27 -19.04 14.02
CA SER A 77 3.68 -19.48 15.34
C SER A 77 2.82 -18.91 16.45
N SER A 78 2.27 -19.78 17.30
CA SER A 78 1.56 -19.37 18.52
C SER A 78 2.45 -18.67 19.56
N SER A 79 3.78 -18.71 19.38
CA SER A 79 4.73 -17.98 20.21
C SER A 79 5.00 -16.57 19.75
N TYR A 80 4.45 -16.12 18.62
CA TYR A 80 4.61 -14.77 18.10
C TYR A 80 4.18 -13.71 19.13
N LYS A 81 5.04 -12.73 19.36
CA LYS A 81 4.84 -11.65 20.35
C LYS A 81 5.20 -10.27 19.77
N CYS A 82 4.75 -9.96 18.57
CA CYS A 82 4.97 -8.64 17.94
C CYS A 82 6.45 -8.22 17.89
N GLY A 83 7.33 -9.16 17.57
CA GLY A 83 8.78 -8.92 17.49
C GLY A 83 9.51 -8.87 18.82
N MET A 84 8.80 -8.95 19.96
CA MET A 84 9.44 -8.96 21.29
C MET A 84 10.19 -10.29 21.53
N LYS A 85 11.46 -10.21 21.89
CA LYS A 85 12.31 -11.36 22.24
C LYS A 85 13.19 -11.03 23.46
N GLY A 86 13.72 -12.06 24.07
CA GLY A 86 14.68 -11.92 25.16
C GLY A 86 14.03 -11.53 26.49
N ASP A 87 14.88 -11.17 27.45
CA ASP A 87 14.49 -10.74 28.78
C ASP A 87 14.51 -9.21 28.86
N ALA A 88 13.39 -8.60 29.21
CA ALA A 88 13.23 -7.15 29.24
C ALA A 88 14.25 -6.47 30.17
N ASP A 89 14.51 -7.04 31.35
CA ASP A 89 15.47 -6.45 32.30
C ASP A 89 16.90 -6.49 31.74
N ALA A 90 17.24 -7.50 30.95
CA ALA A 90 18.54 -7.58 30.28
C ALA A 90 18.65 -6.52 29.17
N ILE A 91 17.58 -6.35 28.40
CA ILE A 91 17.51 -5.32 27.34
C ILE A 91 17.61 -3.92 27.95
N HIS A 92 16.88 -3.62 29.03
CA HIS A 92 16.94 -2.34 29.73
C HIS A 92 18.35 -2.01 30.23
N ARG A 93 19.04 -3.00 30.82
CA ARG A 93 20.45 -2.80 31.23
C ARG A 93 21.37 -2.50 30.05
N THR A 94 21.21 -3.24 28.94
CA THR A 94 22.01 -3.02 27.72
C THR A 94 21.72 -1.64 27.13
N LEU A 95 20.45 -1.24 27.06
CA LEU A 95 20.06 0.09 26.55
C LEU A 95 20.68 1.20 27.41
N HIS A 96 20.57 1.10 28.74
CA HIS A 96 21.15 2.11 29.63
C HIS A 96 22.68 2.19 29.54
N GLU A 97 23.38 1.06 29.35
CA GLU A 97 24.82 1.04 29.04
C GLU A 97 25.11 1.75 27.72
N VAL A 98 24.36 1.47 26.66
CA VAL A 98 24.50 2.11 25.35
C VAL A 98 24.30 3.62 25.47
N GLN A 99 23.27 4.08 26.17
CA GLN A 99 23.03 5.50 26.39
C GLN A 99 24.24 6.20 27.04
N GLY A 100 24.83 5.56 28.04
CA GLY A 100 26.06 6.06 28.68
C GLY A 100 27.29 6.07 27.77
N GLU A 101 27.43 5.07 26.90
CA GLU A 101 28.54 4.97 25.93
C GLU A 101 28.38 5.98 24.78
N VAL A 102 27.18 6.18 24.27
CA VAL A 102 26.87 7.19 23.24
C VAL A 102 27.11 8.60 23.78
N GLN A 103 26.76 8.87 25.07
CA GLN A 103 27.10 10.15 25.71
C GLN A 103 28.61 10.35 25.77
N LYS A 104 29.39 9.34 26.18
CA LYS A 104 30.87 9.45 26.18
C LYS A 104 31.46 9.69 24.80
N MET A 105 30.91 9.07 23.79
CA MET A 105 31.29 9.30 22.39
C MET A 105 31.01 10.74 21.99
N ALA A 106 29.82 11.26 22.32
CA ALA A 106 29.46 12.65 22.04
C ALA A 106 30.37 13.65 22.77
N ASP A 107 30.71 13.38 24.04
CA ASP A 107 31.65 14.18 24.83
C ASP A 107 33.04 14.17 24.18
N TYR A 108 33.53 13.01 23.74
CA TYR A 108 34.81 12.87 23.05
C TYR A 108 34.89 13.75 21.78
N PHE A 109 33.86 13.70 20.94
CA PHE A 109 33.82 14.53 19.74
C PHE A 109 33.74 16.03 20.06
N ALA A 110 32.99 16.42 21.07
CA ALA A 110 32.89 17.81 21.51
C ALA A 110 34.26 18.34 21.99
N GLU A 111 35.03 17.54 22.71
CA GLU A 111 36.35 17.94 23.26
C GLU A 111 37.47 17.89 22.23
N HIS A 112 37.50 16.91 21.35
CA HIS A 112 38.66 16.62 20.50
C HIS A 112 38.47 17.02 19.04
N LEU A 113 37.24 17.05 18.54
CA LEU A 113 36.91 17.15 17.13
C LEU A 113 35.80 18.17 16.84
N ALA A 114 35.77 19.29 17.59
CA ALA A 114 34.73 20.31 17.36
C ALA A 114 34.68 20.73 15.87
N PRO A 115 33.48 20.80 15.27
CA PRO A 115 33.32 21.17 13.87
C PRO A 115 34.01 22.47 13.53
N LYS A 116 34.82 22.50 12.47
CA LYS A 116 35.53 23.71 12.00
C LYS A 116 35.00 24.11 10.63
N GLN A 117 34.67 25.39 10.49
CA GLN A 117 34.34 25.92 9.18
C GLN A 117 35.59 26.01 8.32
N GLN A 118 35.52 25.43 7.13
CA GLN A 118 36.59 25.47 6.14
C GLN A 118 36.63 26.84 5.42
N PRO A 119 37.74 27.22 4.77
CA PRO A 119 37.84 28.47 4.03
C PRO A 119 36.82 28.60 2.87
N ASP A 120 36.32 27.50 2.35
CA ASP A 120 35.28 27.45 1.31
C ASP A 120 33.85 27.57 1.87
N GLY A 121 33.70 27.74 3.18
CA GLY A 121 32.41 27.85 3.86
C GLY A 121 31.78 26.52 4.24
N SER A 122 32.31 25.38 3.83
CA SER A 122 31.88 24.06 4.27
C SER A 122 32.24 23.79 5.73
N TRP A 123 31.52 22.85 6.36
CA TRP A 123 31.89 22.40 7.70
C TRP A 123 32.64 21.07 7.61
N GLN A 124 33.78 21.02 8.29
CA GLN A 124 34.44 19.74 8.55
C GLN A 124 33.62 19.02 9.60
N THR A 125 32.98 17.92 9.21
CA THR A 125 32.27 17.03 10.10
C THR A 125 33.09 15.76 10.32
N HIS A 126 32.91 15.12 11.46
CA HIS A 126 33.50 13.83 11.77
C HIS A 126 32.43 12.77 11.71
N ASP A 127 32.79 11.60 11.21
CA ASP A 127 31.92 10.43 11.27
C ASP A 127 32.00 9.84 12.69
N TYR A 128 30.88 9.77 13.39
CA TYR A 128 30.80 9.14 14.71
C TYR A 128 31.24 7.67 14.68
N ALA A 129 31.13 6.98 13.53
CA ALA A 129 31.67 5.65 13.34
C ALA A 129 33.19 5.56 13.48
N GLU A 130 33.93 6.68 13.41
CA GLU A 130 35.39 6.73 13.66
C GLU A 130 35.75 6.67 15.17
N TYR A 131 34.78 6.75 16.06
CA TYR A 131 35.02 6.61 17.50
C TYR A 131 35.56 5.22 17.83
N PRO A 132 36.68 5.09 18.58
CA PRO A 132 37.31 3.79 18.84
C PRO A 132 36.41 2.76 19.52
N GLY A 133 35.35 3.20 20.23
CA GLY A 133 34.36 2.35 20.89
C GLY A 133 33.11 2.04 20.06
N TYR A 134 32.97 2.61 18.84
CA TYR A 134 31.72 2.58 18.07
C TYR A 134 31.22 1.17 17.75
N GLY A 135 32.12 0.25 17.39
CA GLY A 135 31.76 -1.13 17.09
C GLY A 135 31.05 -1.83 18.26
N GLY A 136 31.48 -1.56 19.51
CA GLY A 136 30.81 -2.09 20.69
C GLY A 136 29.43 -1.48 20.93
N ILE A 137 29.25 -0.17 20.65
CA ILE A 137 27.96 0.50 20.70
C ILE A 137 27.01 -0.15 19.70
N LYS A 138 27.45 -0.28 18.44
CA LYS A 138 26.68 -0.89 17.34
C LYS A 138 26.22 -2.31 17.70
N GLU A 139 27.15 -3.17 18.14
CA GLU A 139 26.85 -4.55 18.52
C GLU A 139 25.79 -4.64 19.65
N LYS A 140 25.89 -3.78 20.66
CA LYS A 140 24.92 -3.73 21.75
C LYS A 140 23.54 -3.29 21.28
N VAL A 141 23.44 -2.23 20.45
CA VAL A 141 22.15 -1.76 19.91
C VAL A 141 21.52 -2.88 19.08
N GLU A 142 22.27 -3.50 18.18
CA GLU A 142 21.77 -4.57 17.33
C GLU A 142 21.36 -5.82 18.11
N SER A 143 21.99 -6.08 19.26
CA SER A 143 21.59 -7.17 20.16
C SER A 143 20.19 -6.99 20.76
N MET A 144 19.68 -5.76 20.82
CA MET A 144 18.34 -5.43 21.31
C MET A 144 17.26 -5.46 20.22
N PHE A 145 17.62 -5.70 18.95
CA PHE A 145 16.64 -5.76 17.86
C PHE A 145 15.63 -6.89 18.08
N GLY A 146 14.45 -6.70 17.49
CA GLY A 146 13.35 -7.64 17.57
C GLY A 146 13.62 -8.98 16.89
N GLU A 147 12.68 -9.89 17.08
CA GLU A 147 12.62 -11.16 16.35
C GLU A 147 12.15 -10.91 14.92
N LYS A 148 12.93 -11.32 13.92
CA LYS A 148 12.49 -11.32 12.52
C LYS A 148 11.78 -12.63 12.15
N ASP A 149 11.96 -13.70 12.92
CA ASP A 149 11.24 -14.95 12.74
C ASP A 149 9.73 -14.68 12.89
N TYR A 150 8.96 -15.16 11.92
CA TYR A 150 7.52 -14.93 11.84
C TYR A 150 7.07 -13.47 11.65
N PHE A 151 7.95 -12.57 11.25
CA PHE A 151 7.55 -11.21 10.83
C PHE A 151 6.57 -11.26 9.67
N GLY A 152 6.82 -12.16 8.72
CA GLY A 152 5.98 -12.38 7.56
C GLY A 152 6.17 -11.38 6.45
N SER A 153 5.42 -11.58 5.37
CA SER A 153 5.41 -10.73 4.20
C SER A 153 4.05 -10.71 3.53
N TYR A 154 3.76 -9.64 2.79
CA TYR A 154 2.58 -9.53 1.94
C TYR A 154 2.65 -10.58 0.82
N GLN A 155 1.52 -11.22 0.47
CA GLN A 155 1.51 -12.39 -0.40
C GLN A 155 0.70 -12.16 -1.67
N THR A 156 1.20 -12.67 -2.80
CA THR A 156 0.34 -12.82 -3.97
C THR A 156 -0.75 -13.87 -3.71
N LEU A 157 -1.98 -13.57 -4.13
CA LEU A 157 -3.08 -14.53 -4.10
C LEU A 157 -2.96 -15.55 -5.24
N GLY A 158 -2.49 -15.10 -6.40
CA GLY A 158 -2.33 -15.90 -7.61
C GLY A 158 -2.84 -15.19 -8.87
N ASP A 159 -3.17 -15.96 -9.88
CA ASP A 159 -3.51 -15.47 -11.20
C ASP A 159 -4.85 -16.00 -11.70
N LEU A 160 -5.60 -15.14 -12.38
CA LEU A 160 -6.69 -15.50 -13.27
C LEU A 160 -6.18 -15.50 -14.72
N TYR A 161 -6.46 -16.57 -15.45
CA TYR A 161 -6.11 -16.71 -16.85
C TYR A 161 -7.36 -16.78 -17.71
N ILE A 162 -7.41 -15.94 -18.75
CA ILE A 162 -8.43 -15.97 -19.79
C ILE A 162 -7.72 -16.32 -21.08
N ARG A 163 -7.97 -17.51 -21.65
CA ARG A 163 -7.26 -18.04 -22.81
C ARG A 163 -8.16 -18.16 -24.01
N ASN A 164 -7.61 -17.91 -25.18
CA ASN A 164 -8.21 -18.34 -26.45
C ASN A 164 -7.94 -19.84 -26.63
N PRO A 165 -8.94 -20.69 -26.85
CA PRO A 165 -8.74 -22.14 -26.99
C PRO A 165 -7.79 -22.53 -28.11
N GLU A 166 -7.76 -21.75 -29.22
CA GLU A 166 -6.89 -21.98 -30.35
C GLU A 166 -5.44 -21.51 -30.13
N GLY A 167 -5.18 -20.74 -29.06
CA GLY A 167 -3.86 -20.22 -28.73
C GLY A 167 -3.30 -19.20 -29.73
N ASP A 168 -4.14 -18.68 -30.65
CA ASP A 168 -3.75 -17.67 -31.62
C ASP A 168 -3.48 -16.32 -30.94
N ASP A 169 -2.26 -15.82 -31.11
CA ASP A 169 -1.79 -14.54 -30.55
C ASP A 169 -1.68 -13.43 -31.62
N SER A 170 -2.16 -13.70 -32.84
CA SER A 170 -2.19 -12.70 -33.90
C SER A 170 -3.29 -11.66 -33.64
N TYR A 171 -2.99 -10.40 -33.83
CA TYR A 171 -3.96 -9.30 -33.72
C TYR A 171 -3.55 -8.10 -34.57
N THR A 172 -4.52 -7.21 -34.77
CA THR A 172 -4.31 -5.86 -35.32
C THR A 172 -5.14 -4.86 -34.50
N GLY A 173 -4.87 -3.58 -34.60
CA GLY A 173 -5.65 -2.53 -33.93
C GLY A 173 -5.72 -2.65 -32.40
N TYR A 174 -4.68 -3.22 -31.77
CA TYR A 174 -4.67 -3.41 -30.33
C TYR A 174 -4.62 -2.08 -29.59
N SER A 175 -5.43 -1.97 -28.56
CA SER A 175 -5.32 -0.91 -27.55
C SER A 175 -5.63 -1.45 -26.16
N ARG A 176 -4.84 -1.03 -25.18
CA ARG A 176 -5.08 -1.24 -23.74
C ARG A 176 -5.08 0.13 -23.07
N SER A 177 -6.23 0.57 -22.59
CA SER A 177 -6.44 1.93 -22.12
C SER A 177 -7.13 1.98 -20.77
N LEU A 178 -6.49 2.59 -19.77
CA LEU A 178 -7.06 2.87 -18.45
C LEU A 178 -7.62 4.29 -18.44
N SER A 179 -8.94 4.41 -18.37
CA SER A 179 -9.60 5.69 -18.09
C SER A 179 -9.41 6.07 -16.62
N LEU A 180 -8.59 7.09 -16.34
CA LEU A 180 -8.44 7.60 -14.97
C LEU A 180 -9.72 8.28 -14.47
N ASN A 181 -10.55 8.81 -15.36
CA ASN A 181 -11.82 9.43 -14.98
C ASN A 181 -12.84 8.43 -14.46
N ASP A 182 -12.73 7.17 -14.85
CA ASP A 182 -13.70 6.11 -14.55
C ASP A 182 -13.14 4.96 -13.72
N GLY A 183 -11.80 4.83 -13.62
CA GLY A 183 -11.17 3.65 -13.02
C GLY A 183 -11.48 2.35 -13.79
N VAL A 184 -11.65 2.43 -15.12
CA VAL A 184 -12.00 1.31 -15.99
C VAL A 184 -10.91 1.10 -17.03
N LEU A 185 -10.41 -0.13 -17.09
CA LEU A 185 -9.51 -0.58 -18.14
C LEU A 185 -10.31 -1.16 -19.30
N THR A 186 -10.02 -0.72 -20.52
CA THR A 186 -10.55 -1.29 -21.77
C THR A 186 -9.41 -1.89 -22.58
N ILE A 187 -9.60 -3.12 -23.06
CA ILE A 187 -8.69 -3.79 -24.00
C ILE A 187 -9.49 -4.09 -25.26
N ALA A 188 -9.00 -3.63 -26.40
CA ALA A 188 -9.66 -3.87 -27.68
C ALA A 188 -8.63 -4.31 -28.74
N TYR A 189 -9.04 -5.22 -29.63
CA TYR A 189 -8.22 -5.70 -30.74
C TYR A 189 -9.08 -6.35 -31.82
N ASP A 190 -8.53 -6.42 -33.01
CA ASP A 190 -9.12 -7.15 -34.15
C ASP A 190 -8.37 -8.47 -34.36
N GLN A 191 -9.11 -9.56 -34.50
CA GLN A 191 -8.58 -10.90 -34.79
C GLN A 191 -9.52 -11.65 -35.70
N ASN A 192 -9.00 -12.18 -36.81
CA ASN A 192 -9.77 -12.97 -37.81
C ASN A 192 -11.04 -12.27 -38.32
N GLY A 193 -11.01 -10.94 -38.43
CA GLY A 193 -12.12 -10.12 -38.92
C GLY A 193 -13.20 -9.82 -37.87
N THR A 194 -12.97 -10.16 -36.59
CA THR A 194 -13.86 -9.86 -35.48
C THR A 194 -13.18 -8.85 -34.56
N HIS A 195 -13.94 -7.83 -34.13
CA HIS A 195 -13.50 -6.86 -33.11
C HIS A 195 -13.89 -7.34 -31.70
N TYR A 196 -12.90 -7.52 -30.85
CA TYR A 196 -13.05 -7.95 -29.46
C TYR A 196 -12.85 -6.78 -28.51
N THR A 197 -13.67 -6.71 -27.47
CA THR A 197 -13.55 -5.71 -26.41
C THR A 197 -13.64 -6.38 -25.05
N GLY A 198 -12.71 -6.05 -24.14
CA GLY A 198 -12.75 -6.40 -22.71
C GLY A 198 -12.81 -5.15 -21.85
N GLU A 199 -13.70 -5.11 -20.87
CA GLU A 199 -13.81 -4.06 -19.86
C GLU A 199 -13.54 -4.65 -18.48
N TYR A 200 -12.67 -4.00 -17.70
CA TYR A 200 -12.17 -4.50 -16.41
C TYR A 200 -12.22 -3.39 -15.38
N PHE A 201 -12.77 -3.66 -14.21
CA PHE A 201 -12.69 -2.74 -13.06
C PHE A 201 -12.77 -3.50 -11.74
N ILE A 202 -12.21 -2.92 -10.67
CA ILE A 202 -12.38 -3.42 -9.30
C ILE A 202 -13.21 -2.39 -8.54
N SER A 203 -14.40 -2.79 -8.14
CA SER A 203 -15.39 -1.91 -7.50
C SER A 203 -15.23 -1.95 -5.98
N ASN A 204 -15.19 -0.77 -5.33
CA ASN A 204 -15.27 -0.69 -3.88
C ASN A 204 -16.69 -1.09 -3.39
N PRO A 205 -17.79 -0.53 -3.96
CA PRO A 205 -19.10 -1.10 -3.72
C PRO A 205 -19.17 -2.57 -4.17
N GLY A 206 -19.40 -3.47 -3.21
CA GLY A 206 -19.45 -4.91 -3.44
C GLY A 206 -18.08 -5.63 -3.36
N ASN A 207 -16.99 -4.90 -3.23
CA ASN A 207 -15.62 -5.40 -3.07
C ASN A 207 -15.29 -6.59 -3.99
N MET A 208 -15.23 -6.32 -5.30
CA MET A 208 -14.96 -7.34 -6.31
C MET A 208 -14.41 -6.78 -7.61
N MET A 209 -13.75 -7.64 -8.38
CA MET A 209 -13.41 -7.37 -9.78
C MET A 209 -14.54 -7.85 -10.70
N VAL A 210 -14.86 -7.04 -11.70
CA VAL A 210 -15.82 -7.36 -12.75
C VAL A 210 -15.13 -7.27 -14.09
N ILE A 211 -15.31 -8.30 -14.92
CA ILE A 211 -14.76 -8.37 -16.28
C ILE A 211 -15.90 -8.66 -17.23
N ARG A 212 -16.00 -7.86 -18.29
CA ARG A 212 -16.89 -8.07 -19.42
C ARG A 212 -16.08 -8.28 -20.69
N LEU A 213 -16.34 -9.36 -21.40
CA LEU A 213 -15.82 -9.62 -22.72
C LEU A 213 -16.96 -9.61 -23.73
N SER A 214 -16.76 -8.94 -24.86
CA SER A 214 -17.74 -8.85 -25.94
C SER A 214 -17.06 -8.90 -27.31
N ALA A 215 -17.82 -9.17 -28.35
CA ALA A 215 -17.37 -9.14 -29.73
C ALA A 215 -18.44 -8.50 -30.63
N ASP A 216 -18.05 -7.94 -31.76
CA ASP A 216 -18.98 -7.34 -32.75
C ASP A 216 -19.74 -8.37 -33.59
N HIS A 217 -19.33 -9.64 -33.57
CA HIS A 217 -19.99 -10.76 -34.22
C HIS A 217 -20.65 -11.69 -33.17
N LYS A 218 -21.90 -12.08 -33.41
CA LYS A 218 -22.63 -13.01 -32.56
C LYS A 218 -21.95 -14.38 -32.50
N GLY A 219 -21.91 -14.97 -31.31
CA GLY A 219 -21.34 -16.28 -31.07
C GLY A 219 -19.81 -16.35 -31.22
N ALA A 220 -19.13 -15.21 -31.37
CA ALA A 220 -17.70 -15.20 -31.66
C ALA A 220 -16.81 -15.44 -30.42
N LEU A 221 -17.36 -15.36 -29.21
CA LEU A 221 -16.56 -15.55 -28.01
C LEU A 221 -16.41 -17.05 -27.67
N ALA A 222 -15.14 -17.48 -27.65
CA ALA A 222 -14.72 -18.76 -27.11
C ALA A 222 -13.53 -18.53 -26.17
N LYS A 223 -13.68 -18.91 -24.87
CA LYS A 223 -12.66 -18.68 -23.84
C LYS A 223 -12.55 -19.87 -22.90
N GLU A 224 -11.32 -20.13 -22.46
CA GLU A 224 -11.00 -20.97 -21.33
C GLU A 224 -10.61 -20.09 -20.15
N ILE A 225 -11.31 -20.21 -19.02
CA ILE A 225 -11.06 -19.46 -17.79
C ILE A 225 -10.52 -20.43 -16.76
N SER A 226 -9.36 -20.10 -16.19
CA SER A 226 -8.72 -20.89 -15.12
C SER A 226 -8.02 -20.00 -14.11
N ILE A 227 -7.76 -20.55 -12.92
CA ILE A 227 -7.02 -19.86 -11.85
C ILE A 227 -5.79 -20.68 -11.45
N GLY A 228 -4.77 -20.00 -10.98
CA GLY A 228 -3.55 -20.59 -10.46
C GLY A 228 -2.98 -19.78 -9.33
N SER A 229 -2.11 -20.37 -8.51
CA SER A 229 -1.43 -19.65 -7.43
C SER A 229 -0.12 -20.32 -7.07
N PRO A 230 0.92 -19.57 -6.70
CA PRO A 230 2.13 -20.14 -6.15
C PRO A 230 1.96 -20.62 -4.69
N GLN A 231 0.85 -20.27 -4.00
CA GLN A 231 0.59 -20.70 -2.63
C GLN A 231 0.61 -22.23 -2.52
N PRO A 232 1.49 -22.83 -1.70
CA PRO A 232 1.66 -24.29 -1.68
C PRO A 232 0.49 -25.01 -0.99
N GLN A 233 -0.19 -24.35 -0.06
CA GLN A 233 -1.32 -24.91 0.71
C GLN A 233 -2.68 -24.56 0.10
N LYS A 234 -2.77 -24.51 -1.23
CA LYS A 234 -4.04 -24.23 -1.93
C LYS A 234 -4.75 -25.47 -2.39
N THR A 235 -6.06 -25.35 -2.50
CA THR A 235 -6.93 -26.28 -3.21
C THR A 235 -7.72 -25.52 -4.26
N ILE A 236 -7.71 -25.99 -5.50
CA ILE A 236 -8.52 -25.43 -6.59
C ILE A 236 -9.54 -26.47 -6.99
N ARG A 237 -10.80 -26.05 -7.08
CA ARG A 237 -11.92 -26.89 -7.50
C ARG A 237 -12.90 -26.12 -8.37
N MET A 238 -13.67 -26.86 -9.12
CA MET A 238 -14.76 -26.34 -9.95
C MET A 238 -16.10 -26.62 -9.26
N ASP A 239 -16.98 -25.63 -9.25
CA ASP A 239 -18.41 -25.79 -8.95
C ASP A 239 -19.18 -25.74 -10.27
N SER A 240 -19.58 -26.92 -10.76
CA SER A 240 -20.24 -27.05 -12.06
C SER A 240 -21.69 -26.57 -12.05
N GLN A 241 -22.33 -26.44 -10.89
CA GLN A 241 -23.69 -25.93 -10.78
C GLN A 241 -23.73 -24.41 -10.89
N GLU A 242 -22.70 -23.76 -10.36
CA GLU A 242 -22.56 -22.32 -10.33
C GLU A 242 -21.63 -21.76 -11.42
N ASN A 243 -21.04 -22.63 -12.25
CA ASN A 243 -19.97 -22.28 -13.22
C ASN A 243 -18.87 -21.44 -12.55
N ALA A 244 -18.42 -21.87 -11.38
CA ALA A 244 -17.49 -21.12 -10.57
C ALA A 244 -16.18 -21.89 -10.32
N LEU A 245 -15.06 -21.19 -10.48
CA LEU A 245 -13.74 -21.63 -10.02
C LEU A 245 -13.53 -21.15 -8.60
N ILE A 246 -13.15 -22.06 -7.72
CA ILE A 246 -12.94 -21.78 -6.30
C ILE A 246 -11.53 -22.21 -5.92
N MET A 247 -10.79 -21.30 -5.32
CA MET A 247 -9.52 -21.58 -4.67
C MET A 247 -9.63 -21.23 -3.20
N THR A 248 -9.23 -22.16 -2.34
CA THR A 248 -9.10 -21.94 -0.89
C THR A 248 -7.73 -22.41 -0.43
N GLY A 249 -7.23 -21.83 0.64
CA GLY A 249 -5.91 -22.21 1.15
C GLY A 249 -5.50 -21.43 2.39
N ARG A 250 -4.20 -21.50 2.66
CA ARG A 250 -3.51 -20.78 3.72
C ARG A 250 -2.15 -20.29 3.20
N PRO A 251 -1.57 -19.22 3.76
CA PRO A 251 -0.17 -18.88 3.55
C PRO A 251 0.75 -20.07 3.86
N SER A 252 1.90 -20.13 3.20
CA SER A 252 2.79 -21.31 3.19
C SER A 252 3.28 -21.75 4.56
N ASP A 253 3.46 -20.82 5.48
CA ASP A 253 3.98 -21.00 6.83
C ASP A 253 2.88 -21.10 7.91
N HIS A 254 1.61 -20.87 7.54
CA HIS A 254 0.50 -20.92 8.49
C HIS A 254 0.08 -22.34 8.85
N GLN A 255 -0.19 -22.54 10.14
CA GLN A 255 -0.72 -23.76 10.71
C GLN A 255 -2.25 -23.84 10.55
N GLU A 256 -2.85 -24.94 11.01
CA GLU A 256 -4.29 -25.20 10.88
C GLU A 256 -5.18 -24.05 11.41
N ASN A 257 -4.75 -23.40 12.49
CA ASN A 257 -5.48 -22.30 13.11
C ASN A 257 -5.07 -20.91 12.55
N GLY A 258 -4.23 -20.86 11.53
CA GLY A 258 -3.78 -19.63 10.92
C GLY A 258 -4.78 -19.04 9.93
N GLU A 259 -4.33 -18.02 9.23
CA GLU A 259 -5.11 -17.33 8.22
C GLU A 259 -5.62 -18.28 7.14
N LYS A 260 -6.85 -18.09 6.71
CA LYS A 260 -7.49 -18.75 5.56
C LYS A 260 -7.72 -17.71 4.47
N PHE A 261 -7.56 -18.10 3.22
CA PHE A 261 -7.96 -17.29 2.09
C PHE A 261 -8.93 -18.03 1.16
N ALA A 262 -9.72 -17.26 0.42
CA ALA A 262 -10.55 -17.75 -0.66
C ALA A 262 -10.48 -16.80 -1.87
N LEU A 263 -10.56 -17.40 -3.06
CA LEU A 263 -10.80 -16.73 -4.34
C LEU A 263 -11.94 -17.47 -5.03
N LEU A 264 -12.93 -16.73 -5.51
CA LEU A 264 -14.03 -17.24 -6.30
C LEU A 264 -14.15 -16.46 -7.61
N VAL A 265 -14.21 -17.18 -8.74
CA VAL A 265 -14.45 -16.62 -10.07
C VAL A 265 -15.73 -17.25 -10.61
N LYS A 266 -16.84 -16.51 -10.63
CA LYS A 266 -18.11 -16.93 -11.20
C LYS A 266 -18.18 -16.47 -12.66
N VAL A 267 -18.54 -17.40 -13.57
CA VAL A 267 -18.58 -17.18 -15.02
C VAL A 267 -20.02 -17.23 -15.50
N ALA A 268 -20.45 -16.16 -16.18
CA ALA A 268 -21.73 -16.11 -16.88
C ALA A 268 -21.49 -15.80 -18.36
N ALA A 269 -22.30 -16.37 -19.23
CA ALA A 269 -22.25 -16.10 -20.66
C ALA A 269 -23.65 -15.95 -21.24
N SER A 270 -23.80 -15.12 -22.26
CA SER A 270 -25.06 -14.90 -22.96
C SER A 270 -24.86 -14.98 -24.49
N GLY A 271 -25.93 -15.32 -25.21
CA GLY A 271 -25.97 -15.53 -26.66
C GLY A 271 -26.81 -16.75 -27.01
N ASP A 272 -27.38 -16.79 -28.21
CA ASP A 272 -28.27 -17.88 -28.64
C ASP A 272 -27.55 -19.24 -28.72
N GLU A 273 -26.22 -19.23 -28.93
CA GLU A 273 -25.37 -20.42 -29.10
C GLU A 273 -24.41 -20.60 -27.90
N ALA A 274 -24.56 -19.78 -26.84
CA ALA A 274 -23.64 -19.79 -25.71
C ALA A 274 -23.71 -21.10 -24.93
N VAL A 275 -22.56 -21.76 -24.79
CA VAL A 275 -22.39 -22.95 -23.96
C VAL A 275 -21.31 -22.69 -22.92
N VAL A 276 -21.65 -22.91 -21.66
CA VAL A 276 -20.69 -22.90 -20.55
C VAL A 276 -20.56 -24.34 -20.04
N SER A 277 -19.35 -24.85 -20.03
CA SER A 277 -19.05 -26.20 -19.55
C SER A 277 -17.93 -26.22 -18.54
N ALA A 278 -18.07 -27.08 -17.56
CA ALA A 278 -17.10 -27.27 -16.47
C ALA A 278 -16.10 -28.37 -16.87
N GLY A 279 -14.81 -28.02 -16.93
CA GLY A 279 -13.71 -28.98 -16.93
C GLY A 279 -13.26 -29.28 -15.49
N ASP A 280 -12.17 -30.03 -15.33
CA ASP A 280 -11.64 -30.35 -13.99
C ASP A 280 -11.08 -29.11 -13.24
N THR A 281 -10.43 -28.20 -13.98
CA THR A 281 -9.73 -27.02 -13.43
C THR A 281 -9.99 -25.73 -14.21
N ALA A 282 -10.92 -25.76 -15.18
CA ALA A 282 -11.22 -24.61 -16.03
C ALA A 282 -12.70 -24.59 -16.41
N VAL A 283 -13.22 -23.39 -16.65
CA VAL A 283 -14.52 -23.16 -17.30
C VAL A 283 -14.27 -22.89 -18.77
N GLN A 284 -14.95 -23.64 -19.63
CA GLN A 284 -14.96 -23.44 -21.09
C GLN A 284 -16.24 -22.70 -21.48
N VAL A 285 -16.08 -21.63 -22.24
CA VAL A 285 -17.20 -20.89 -22.85
C VAL A 285 -17.01 -20.93 -24.37
N THR A 286 -18.08 -21.24 -25.10
CA THR A 286 -18.10 -21.23 -26.57
C THR A 286 -19.41 -20.62 -27.09
N GLY A 287 -19.37 -20.00 -28.27
CA GLY A 287 -20.55 -19.47 -28.95
C GLY A 287 -21.23 -18.31 -28.21
N ALA A 288 -20.53 -17.58 -27.36
CA ALA A 288 -21.13 -16.49 -26.61
C ALA A 288 -21.04 -15.14 -27.35
N ASP A 289 -22.04 -14.28 -27.11
CA ASP A 289 -22.05 -12.88 -27.51
C ASP A 289 -21.38 -12.00 -26.43
N GLU A 290 -21.51 -12.40 -25.15
CA GLU A 290 -20.93 -11.73 -24.00
C GLU A 290 -20.50 -12.76 -22.94
N ILE A 291 -19.37 -12.52 -22.29
CA ILE A 291 -18.92 -13.27 -21.11
C ILE A 291 -18.71 -12.28 -19.96
N LEU A 292 -19.26 -12.61 -18.78
CA LEU A 292 -19.07 -11.84 -17.55
C LEU A 292 -18.34 -12.71 -16.53
N LEU A 293 -17.30 -12.15 -15.91
CA LEU A 293 -16.61 -12.76 -14.78
C LEU A 293 -16.81 -11.88 -13.55
N TYR A 294 -17.24 -12.49 -12.45
CA TYR A 294 -17.34 -11.88 -11.13
C TYR A 294 -16.28 -12.52 -10.24
N VAL A 295 -15.31 -11.73 -9.79
CA VAL A 295 -14.13 -12.20 -9.06
C VAL A 295 -14.13 -11.60 -7.67
N ALA A 296 -14.24 -12.43 -6.65
CA ALA A 296 -14.19 -12.00 -5.25
C ALA A 296 -13.14 -12.80 -4.48
N ALA A 297 -12.39 -12.11 -3.64
CA ALA A 297 -11.37 -12.71 -2.78
C ALA A 297 -11.53 -12.20 -1.34
N GLY A 298 -10.89 -12.87 -0.40
CA GLY A 298 -10.81 -12.42 0.99
C GLY A 298 -10.08 -13.41 1.86
N THR A 299 -9.76 -12.96 3.06
CA THR A 299 -9.19 -13.78 4.14
C THR A 299 -10.10 -13.74 5.37
N ASN A 300 -9.77 -14.53 6.38
CA ASN A 300 -10.40 -14.44 7.70
C ASN A 300 -9.60 -13.53 8.66
N TYR A 301 -8.68 -12.72 8.14
CA TYR A 301 -7.98 -11.72 8.94
C TYR A 301 -8.95 -10.71 9.54
N ARG A 302 -8.69 -10.30 10.76
CA ARG A 302 -9.28 -9.12 11.40
C ARG A 302 -8.18 -8.33 12.10
N GLN A 303 -8.35 -7.04 12.20
CA GLN A 303 -7.43 -6.15 12.90
C GLN A 303 -7.88 -5.96 14.36
N PRO A 304 -7.17 -6.53 15.36
CA PRO A 304 -7.54 -6.30 16.75
C PRO A 304 -7.14 -4.88 17.17
N MET A 305 -8.07 -4.17 17.84
CA MET A 305 -7.85 -2.81 18.34
C MET A 305 -7.51 -2.80 19.83
N ASP A 306 -7.50 -3.95 20.49
CA ASP A 306 -7.31 -4.12 21.94
C ASP A 306 -5.94 -4.70 22.31
N GLY A 307 -5.08 -4.92 21.31
CA GLY A 307 -3.76 -5.56 21.51
C GLY A 307 -3.83 -7.06 21.82
N SER A 308 -4.97 -7.70 21.59
CA SER A 308 -5.07 -9.16 21.62
C SER A 308 -4.32 -9.77 20.42
N TYR A 309 -4.02 -11.07 20.49
CA TYR A 309 -3.44 -11.81 19.37
C TYR A 309 -4.50 -12.56 18.55
N ASP A 310 -5.75 -12.09 18.62
CA ASP A 310 -6.89 -12.69 17.97
C ASP A 310 -7.09 -12.07 16.57
N PHE A 311 -6.16 -12.39 15.67
CA PHE A 311 -6.12 -11.85 14.30
C PHE A 311 -6.99 -12.60 13.30
N PHE A 312 -7.70 -13.66 13.71
CA PHE A 312 -8.47 -14.49 12.78
C PHE A 312 -9.92 -14.61 13.24
N SER A 313 -10.85 -14.31 12.33
CA SER A 313 -12.28 -14.55 12.57
C SER A 313 -12.66 -16.02 12.31
N GLU A 314 -13.77 -16.45 12.88
CA GLU A 314 -14.36 -17.78 12.61
C GLU A 314 -15.07 -17.85 11.25
N GLU A 315 -15.30 -16.69 10.60
CA GLU A 315 -16.01 -16.63 9.32
C GLU A 315 -15.19 -17.29 8.21
N ASP A 316 -15.88 -18.03 7.33
CA ASP A 316 -15.25 -18.61 6.15
C ASP A 316 -15.17 -17.54 5.04
N PRO A 317 -13.98 -17.14 4.57
CA PRO A 317 -13.85 -16.17 3.50
C PRO A 317 -14.52 -16.59 2.19
N LEU A 318 -14.72 -17.89 1.96
CA LEU A 318 -15.45 -18.40 0.80
C LEU A 318 -16.93 -18.02 0.83
N ASP A 319 -17.58 -18.05 1.99
CA ASP A 319 -19.01 -17.72 2.11
C ASP A 319 -19.24 -16.24 1.76
N ALA A 320 -18.39 -15.35 2.26
CA ALA A 320 -18.43 -13.94 1.89
C ALA A 320 -18.15 -13.70 0.40
N ALA A 321 -17.23 -14.45 -0.21
CA ALA A 321 -16.96 -14.36 -1.65
C ALA A 321 -18.16 -14.83 -2.50
N LYS A 322 -18.86 -15.90 -2.08
CA LYS A 322 -20.08 -16.38 -2.73
C LYS A 322 -21.19 -15.35 -2.67
N GLU A 323 -21.49 -14.80 -1.50
CA GLU A 323 -22.53 -13.79 -1.33
C GLU A 323 -22.29 -12.59 -2.26
N ARG A 324 -21.05 -12.09 -2.31
CA ARG A 324 -20.68 -10.96 -3.20
C ARG A 324 -20.88 -11.29 -4.68
N THR A 325 -20.43 -12.46 -5.14
CA THR A 325 -20.54 -12.83 -6.55
C THR A 325 -21.98 -13.15 -6.96
N ASP A 326 -22.81 -13.70 -6.06
CA ASP A 326 -24.23 -13.95 -6.30
C ASP A 326 -25.02 -12.63 -6.42
N GLU A 327 -24.76 -11.70 -5.52
CA GLU A 327 -25.35 -10.35 -5.61
C GLU A 327 -24.93 -9.63 -6.90
N ALA A 328 -23.65 -9.73 -7.28
CA ALA A 328 -23.16 -9.14 -8.53
C ALA A 328 -23.84 -9.74 -9.76
N ALA A 329 -23.97 -11.05 -9.82
CA ALA A 329 -24.66 -11.73 -10.92
C ALA A 329 -26.13 -11.29 -11.02
N ARG A 330 -26.78 -11.05 -9.87
CA ARG A 330 -28.16 -10.54 -9.81
C ARG A 330 -28.27 -9.08 -10.30
N LEU A 331 -27.32 -8.23 -9.97
CA LEU A 331 -27.27 -6.81 -10.38
C LEU A 331 -26.96 -6.65 -11.87
N GLY A 332 -26.06 -7.48 -12.38
CA GLY A 332 -25.57 -7.42 -13.75
C GLY A 332 -24.58 -6.29 -14.03
N PHE A 333 -23.87 -6.40 -15.15
CA PHE A 333 -22.73 -5.52 -15.49
C PHE A 333 -23.08 -4.02 -15.49
N ALA A 334 -24.20 -3.64 -16.12
CA ALA A 334 -24.54 -2.23 -16.28
C ALA A 334 -24.73 -1.52 -14.90
N LYS A 335 -25.39 -2.22 -13.96
CA LYS A 335 -25.62 -1.68 -12.61
C LYS A 335 -24.33 -1.64 -11.79
N LEU A 336 -23.50 -2.67 -11.92
CA LEU A 336 -22.19 -2.69 -11.24
C LEU A 336 -21.27 -1.58 -11.74
N LEU A 337 -21.23 -1.34 -13.05
CA LEU A 337 -20.46 -0.24 -13.64
C LEU A 337 -20.98 1.14 -13.20
N GLU A 338 -22.30 1.30 -13.11
CA GLU A 338 -22.93 2.53 -12.59
C GLU A 338 -22.49 2.80 -11.14
N LEU A 339 -22.58 1.77 -10.27
CA LEU A 339 -22.19 1.89 -8.86
C LEU A 339 -20.69 2.17 -8.71
N HIS A 340 -19.84 1.45 -9.46
CA HIS A 340 -18.39 1.68 -9.50
C HIS A 340 -18.06 3.13 -9.89
N ARG A 341 -18.62 3.61 -11.01
CA ARG A 341 -18.39 4.98 -11.47
C ARG A 341 -18.88 6.03 -10.49
N ALA A 342 -20.02 5.81 -9.85
CA ALA A 342 -20.56 6.74 -8.87
C ALA A 342 -19.64 6.90 -7.66
N ASP A 343 -19.13 5.78 -7.12
CA ASP A 343 -18.18 5.79 -6.00
C ASP A 343 -16.83 6.35 -6.42
N TYR A 344 -16.23 5.83 -7.47
CA TYR A 344 -14.89 6.20 -7.91
C TYR A 344 -14.81 7.69 -8.31
N ARG A 345 -15.75 8.17 -9.12
CA ARG A 345 -15.78 9.57 -9.57
C ARG A 345 -15.99 10.56 -8.43
N ARG A 346 -16.68 10.17 -7.39
CA ARG A 346 -16.86 10.99 -6.18
C ARG A 346 -15.50 11.37 -5.58
N LEU A 347 -14.55 10.47 -5.58
CA LEU A 347 -13.18 10.69 -5.11
C LEU A 347 -12.29 11.31 -6.19
N PHE A 348 -12.26 10.71 -7.37
CA PHE A 348 -11.34 11.14 -8.41
C PHE A 348 -11.62 12.55 -8.91
N CYS A 349 -12.89 12.90 -9.13
CA CYS A 349 -13.28 14.23 -9.63
C CYS A 349 -13.34 15.30 -8.53
N ALA A 350 -13.07 14.96 -7.26
CA ALA A 350 -13.08 15.92 -6.15
C ALA A 350 -11.94 16.95 -6.23
N ALA A 351 -10.84 16.61 -6.91
CA ALA A 351 -9.76 17.54 -7.23
C ALA A 351 -9.24 17.26 -8.64
N GLN A 352 -8.99 18.32 -9.39
CA GLN A 352 -8.53 18.24 -10.77
C GLN A 352 -7.39 19.22 -11.00
N LEU A 353 -6.37 18.78 -11.71
CA LEU A 353 -5.31 19.60 -12.27
C LEU A 353 -5.58 19.75 -13.78
N ASN A 354 -5.57 20.95 -14.31
CA ASN A 354 -5.66 21.20 -15.75
C ASN A 354 -4.51 22.11 -16.19
N LEU A 355 -3.58 21.55 -16.94
CA LEU A 355 -2.44 22.27 -17.51
C LEU A 355 -2.73 22.81 -18.93
N GLY A 356 -4.00 22.97 -19.29
CA GLY A 356 -4.45 23.47 -20.59
C GLY A 356 -4.48 22.39 -21.69
N ILE A 357 -4.68 21.13 -21.29
CA ILE A 357 -4.81 20.00 -22.23
C ILE A 357 -6.22 19.99 -22.85
N THR A 358 -6.30 19.77 -24.16
CA THR A 358 -7.55 19.75 -24.91
C THR A 358 -7.80 18.44 -25.65
N GLU A 359 -6.77 17.59 -25.79
CA GLU A 359 -6.84 16.33 -26.54
C GLU A 359 -5.91 15.27 -25.93
N VAL A 360 -6.25 14.00 -26.15
CA VAL A 360 -5.38 12.87 -25.80
C VAL A 360 -4.33 12.73 -26.89
N PRO A 361 -3.02 12.66 -26.57
CA PRO A 361 -1.97 12.45 -27.58
C PRO A 361 -2.13 11.11 -28.31
N GLU A 362 -1.72 11.09 -29.58
CA GLU A 362 -1.64 9.85 -30.36
C GLU A 362 -0.53 8.89 -29.88
N LYS A 363 0.49 9.42 -29.20
CA LYS A 363 1.55 8.62 -28.62
C LYS A 363 1.05 7.81 -27.43
N THR A 364 1.51 6.57 -27.32
CA THR A 364 1.32 5.73 -26.14
C THR A 364 1.96 6.34 -24.88
N THR A 365 1.49 5.97 -23.72
CA THR A 365 2.01 6.51 -22.45
C THR A 365 3.51 6.26 -22.27
N ASP A 366 4.00 5.07 -22.62
CA ASP A 366 5.44 4.75 -22.56
C ASP A 366 6.25 5.57 -23.59
N ALA A 367 5.70 5.86 -24.77
CA ALA A 367 6.34 6.74 -25.75
C ALA A 367 6.40 8.19 -25.26
N LEU A 368 5.33 8.67 -24.60
CA LEU A 368 5.34 9.98 -23.94
C LEU A 368 6.40 10.06 -22.84
N MET A 369 6.52 9.03 -21.99
CA MET A 369 7.54 8.97 -20.94
C MET A 369 8.96 9.01 -21.52
N LYS A 370 9.24 8.21 -22.55
CA LYS A 370 10.54 8.20 -23.26
C LYS A 370 10.85 9.54 -23.93
N GLY A 371 9.82 10.23 -24.40
CA GLY A 371 9.95 11.52 -25.10
C GLY A 371 9.96 12.74 -24.21
N TYR A 372 9.73 12.59 -22.90
CA TYR A 372 9.58 13.70 -21.95
C TYR A 372 10.82 14.58 -21.87
N ARG A 373 10.61 15.89 -21.99
CA ARG A 373 11.69 16.88 -22.03
C ARG A 373 12.19 17.29 -20.67
N GLY A 374 11.30 17.48 -19.70
CA GLY A 374 11.66 17.88 -18.34
C GLY A 374 12.63 19.05 -18.27
N GLY A 375 12.48 20.04 -19.16
CA GLY A 375 13.39 21.17 -19.31
C GLY A 375 14.67 20.87 -20.12
N LYS A 376 14.79 19.69 -20.74
CA LYS A 376 15.90 19.27 -21.64
C LYS A 376 15.35 18.96 -23.03
N PRO A 377 16.19 18.89 -24.09
CA PRO A 377 15.75 18.44 -25.39
C PRO A 377 15.15 17.02 -25.33
N GLY A 378 13.89 16.86 -25.72
CA GLY A 378 13.17 15.61 -25.84
C GLY A 378 12.41 15.54 -27.17
N SER A 379 11.68 14.45 -27.40
CA SER A 379 10.92 14.25 -28.65
C SER A 379 9.45 14.66 -28.55
N ASN A 380 8.96 14.99 -27.36
CA ASN A 380 7.58 15.43 -27.16
C ASN A 380 7.41 16.91 -27.56
N THR A 381 6.20 17.23 -27.98
CA THR A 381 5.73 18.63 -28.03
C THR A 381 5.44 19.15 -26.62
N GLU A 382 5.25 20.45 -26.48
CA GLU A 382 4.86 21.04 -25.19
C GLU A 382 3.49 20.54 -24.71
N SER A 383 2.54 20.33 -25.63
CA SER A 383 1.21 19.79 -25.30
C SER A 383 1.28 18.34 -24.81
N GLU A 384 2.14 17.51 -25.42
CA GLU A 384 2.37 16.13 -25.00
C GLU A 384 3.02 16.06 -23.62
N ASP A 385 4.01 16.93 -23.33
CA ASP A 385 4.62 17.00 -21.99
C ASP A 385 3.60 17.43 -20.92
N ARG A 386 2.78 18.46 -21.19
CA ARG A 386 1.72 18.90 -20.28
C ARG A 386 0.66 17.83 -20.04
N TYR A 387 0.31 17.06 -21.09
CA TYR A 387 -0.59 15.93 -20.93
C TYR A 387 0.01 14.87 -19.98
N LEU A 388 1.27 14.51 -20.18
CA LEU A 388 1.97 13.54 -19.35
C LEU A 388 2.10 14.02 -17.89
N GLU A 389 2.42 15.29 -17.66
CA GLU A 389 2.49 15.89 -16.32
C GLU A 389 1.13 15.84 -15.61
N ASN A 390 0.07 16.16 -16.34
CA ASN A 390 -1.30 16.08 -15.82
C ASN A 390 -1.73 14.64 -15.53
N LEU A 391 -1.40 13.72 -16.44
CA LEU A 391 -1.64 12.29 -16.29
C LEU A 391 -0.90 11.75 -15.06
N TYR A 392 0.38 12.11 -14.89
CA TYR A 392 1.22 11.66 -13.76
C TYR A 392 0.67 12.12 -12.40
N TYR A 393 0.28 13.39 -12.29
CA TYR A 393 -0.36 13.91 -11.09
C TYR A 393 -1.63 13.13 -10.73
N GLN A 394 -2.52 12.95 -11.69
CA GLN A 394 -3.79 12.24 -11.47
C GLN A 394 -3.60 10.73 -11.30
N PHE A 395 -2.54 10.16 -11.87
CA PHE A 395 -2.21 8.75 -11.68
C PHE A 395 -1.77 8.47 -10.23
N GLY A 396 -1.02 9.39 -9.59
CA GLY A 396 -0.71 9.28 -8.16
C GLY A 396 -1.98 9.25 -7.31
N ARG A 397 -2.98 10.11 -7.60
CA ARG A 397 -4.28 10.07 -6.92
C ARG A 397 -5.06 8.77 -7.21
N TYR A 398 -5.02 8.29 -8.46
CA TYR A 398 -5.61 7.02 -8.84
C TYR A 398 -5.03 5.86 -8.03
N LEU A 399 -3.70 5.79 -7.88
CA LEU A 399 -3.04 4.72 -7.12
C LEU A 399 -3.47 4.73 -5.65
N LEU A 400 -3.61 5.89 -5.02
CA LEU A 400 -4.10 5.97 -3.63
C LEU A 400 -5.57 5.52 -3.53
N ILE A 401 -6.45 5.97 -4.43
CA ILE A 401 -7.86 5.51 -4.46
C ILE A 401 -7.95 4.00 -4.66
N ALA A 402 -7.06 3.42 -5.49
CA ALA A 402 -7.04 2.00 -5.78
C ALA A 402 -6.46 1.15 -4.63
N SER A 403 -5.57 1.71 -3.79
CA SER A 403 -4.85 0.96 -2.76
C SER A 403 -5.27 1.27 -1.32
N SER A 404 -6.09 2.31 -1.09
CA SER A 404 -6.43 2.76 0.27
C SER A 404 -7.85 3.29 0.34
N ARG A 405 -8.74 2.55 0.97
CA ARG A 405 -10.16 2.90 1.13
C ARG A 405 -10.59 2.65 2.56
N LYS A 406 -11.55 3.45 3.04
CA LYS A 406 -12.08 3.30 4.41
C LYS A 406 -12.37 1.85 4.76
N GLY A 407 -11.77 1.37 5.85
CA GLY A 407 -11.91 -0.01 6.35
C GLY A 407 -10.93 -1.01 5.73
N SER A 408 -10.07 -0.60 4.78
CA SER A 408 -8.95 -1.41 4.34
C SER A 408 -7.73 -1.22 5.24
N LEU A 409 -6.73 -2.11 5.12
CA LEU A 409 -5.37 -1.82 5.58
C LEU A 409 -4.77 -0.70 4.72
N PRO A 410 -3.76 0.03 5.19
CA PRO A 410 -3.08 1.04 4.39
C PRO A 410 -2.32 0.43 3.22
N ALA A 411 -1.98 1.26 2.23
CA ALA A 411 -1.06 0.90 1.17
C ALA A 411 0.33 0.58 1.74
N ASN A 412 0.84 -0.62 1.46
CA ASN A 412 2.18 -1.03 1.87
C ASN A 412 3.28 -0.51 0.91
N LEU A 413 4.53 -1.02 1.01
CA LEU A 413 5.64 -0.62 0.12
C LEU A 413 5.32 -0.77 -1.38
N GLN A 414 4.43 -1.70 -1.73
CA GLN A 414 3.99 -1.97 -3.10
C GLN A 414 2.52 -1.59 -3.35
N GLY A 415 1.94 -0.75 -2.50
CA GLY A 415 0.51 -0.42 -2.55
C GLY A 415 -0.34 -1.61 -2.10
N ILE A 416 -1.03 -2.27 -3.04
CA ILE A 416 -1.73 -3.54 -2.82
C ILE A 416 -1.38 -4.59 -3.90
N TRP A 417 -0.27 -4.40 -4.62
CA TRP A 417 0.14 -5.26 -5.73
C TRP A 417 1.46 -5.96 -5.42
N ALA A 418 1.47 -7.30 -5.47
CA ALA A 418 2.65 -8.12 -5.31
C ALA A 418 2.48 -9.42 -6.11
N ASP A 419 3.47 -9.80 -6.93
CA ASP A 419 3.44 -11.01 -7.76
C ASP A 419 4.18 -12.21 -7.15
N SER A 420 4.70 -12.05 -5.93
CA SER A 420 5.61 -13.00 -5.29
C SER A 420 5.11 -13.42 -3.90
N LEU A 421 5.60 -14.58 -3.43
CA LEU A 421 5.52 -14.99 -2.02
C LEU A 421 6.64 -14.37 -1.18
N ASN A 422 7.66 -13.81 -1.83
CA ASN A 422 8.79 -13.16 -1.19
C ASN A 422 9.04 -11.82 -1.91
N PRO A 423 8.15 -10.84 -1.74
CA PRO A 423 8.31 -9.52 -2.34
C PRO A 423 9.51 -8.79 -1.75
N ALA A 424 10.03 -7.82 -2.47
CA ALA A 424 11.10 -6.96 -1.98
C ALA A 424 10.71 -6.32 -0.65
N TRP A 425 11.63 -6.38 0.33
CA TRP A 425 11.41 -5.88 1.70
C TRP A 425 10.08 -6.34 2.32
N ASP A 426 9.72 -7.60 2.08
CA ASP A 426 8.49 -8.23 2.57
C ASP A 426 7.19 -7.52 2.15
N ALA A 427 7.28 -6.47 1.33
CA ALA A 427 6.23 -5.49 1.01
C ALA A 427 5.51 -5.02 2.29
N ASP A 428 6.28 -4.73 3.32
CA ASP A 428 5.81 -4.36 4.64
C ASP A 428 5.44 -2.87 4.77
N TYR A 429 5.29 -2.39 5.99
CA TYR A 429 5.08 -0.98 6.32
C TYR A 429 6.35 -0.38 6.88
N HIS A 430 7.21 0.17 6.00
CA HIS A 430 8.36 0.97 6.42
C HIS A 430 7.89 2.33 6.93
N THR A 431 8.21 2.62 8.18
CA THR A 431 7.74 3.79 8.93
C THR A 431 8.80 4.87 9.13
N ASN A 432 9.93 4.74 8.41
CA ASN A 432 10.97 5.78 8.38
C ASN A 432 10.71 6.86 7.33
N ILE A 433 9.83 6.63 6.36
CA ILE A 433 9.39 7.58 5.33
C ILE A 433 8.30 6.99 4.40
N ASN A 434 8.40 5.70 4.02
CA ASN A 434 7.65 5.15 2.90
C ASN A 434 6.15 5.15 3.16
N LEU A 435 5.71 4.68 4.33
CA LEU A 435 4.30 4.68 4.68
C LEU A 435 3.75 6.11 4.73
N GLN A 436 4.44 7.03 5.39
CA GLN A 436 4.05 8.44 5.46
C GLN A 436 3.97 9.07 4.06
N MET A 437 4.98 8.84 3.20
CA MET A 437 5.03 9.41 1.86
C MET A 437 3.87 8.93 0.97
N ASN A 438 3.41 7.69 1.13
CA ASN A 438 2.24 7.17 0.42
C ASN A 438 1.00 8.04 0.67
N TYR A 439 0.91 8.69 1.84
CA TYR A 439 -0.27 9.46 2.26
C TYR A 439 -0.12 10.98 2.20
N TRP A 440 1.06 11.52 1.92
CA TRP A 440 1.26 12.98 1.83
C TRP A 440 0.32 13.69 0.86
N LEU A 441 -0.13 13.01 -0.19
CA LEU A 441 -1.06 13.59 -1.15
C LEU A 441 -2.52 13.56 -0.68
N ALA A 442 -2.88 12.75 0.32
CA ALA A 442 -4.26 12.41 0.64
C ALA A 442 -5.11 13.66 0.94
N GLU A 443 -4.75 14.41 1.96
CA GLU A 443 -5.53 15.58 2.37
C GLU A 443 -5.44 16.73 1.35
N GLN A 444 -4.24 17.02 0.88
CA GLN A 444 -3.96 18.13 -0.04
C GLN A 444 -4.64 17.98 -1.40
N THR A 445 -5.01 16.75 -1.78
CA THR A 445 -5.69 16.47 -3.04
C THR A 445 -7.13 16.00 -2.87
N ASN A 446 -7.73 16.31 -1.70
CA ASN A 446 -9.14 16.01 -1.36
C ASN A 446 -9.46 14.51 -1.43
N LEU A 447 -8.60 13.69 -0.81
CA LEU A 447 -8.75 12.24 -0.65
C LEU A 447 -8.74 11.83 0.83
N SER A 448 -9.31 12.66 1.72
CA SER A 448 -9.34 12.44 3.18
C SER A 448 -9.92 11.06 3.55
N GLU A 449 -10.90 10.55 2.80
CA GLU A 449 -11.42 9.19 3.01
C GLU A 449 -10.35 8.11 2.78
N CYS A 450 -9.42 8.34 1.84
CA CYS A 450 -8.30 7.44 1.56
C CYS A 450 -7.17 7.54 2.58
N HIS A 451 -7.20 8.54 3.47
CA HIS A 451 -6.26 8.70 4.59
C HIS A 451 -6.66 7.85 5.80
N LEU A 452 -7.95 7.55 5.98
CA LEU A 452 -8.46 6.81 7.14
C LEU A 452 -7.78 5.43 7.35
N PRO A 453 -7.43 4.64 6.33
CA PRO A 453 -6.74 3.37 6.57
C PRO A 453 -5.43 3.50 7.35
N VAL A 454 -4.60 4.52 7.09
CA VAL A 454 -3.37 4.70 7.84
C VAL A 454 -3.64 5.19 9.26
N THR A 455 -4.62 6.07 9.48
CA THR A 455 -4.98 6.52 10.83
C THR A 455 -5.55 5.38 11.67
N ASP A 456 -6.41 4.53 11.10
CA ASP A 456 -6.93 3.34 11.76
C ASP A 456 -5.81 2.32 12.08
N TYR A 457 -4.85 2.17 11.16
CA TYR A 457 -3.69 1.31 11.37
C TYR A 457 -2.79 1.81 12.51
N VAL A 458 -2.48 3.11 12.56
CA VAL A 458 -1.70 3.74 13.65
C VAL A 458 -2.38 3.49 14.99
N LYS A 459 -3.69 3.72 15.06
CA LYS A 459 -4.49 3.44 16.27
C LYS A 459 -4.40 1.97 16.69
N SER A 460 -4.43 1.04 15.74
CA SER A 460 -4.32 -0.40 16.03
C SER A 460 -2.94 -0.82 16.54
N LEU A 461 -1.89 -0.07 16.19
CA LEU A 461 -0.52 -0.34 16.65
C LEU A 461 -0.27 0.10 18.09
N GLU A 462 -1.00 1.09 18.62
CA GLU A 462 -0.79 1.63 19.97
C GLU A 462 -0.74 0.56 21.07
N PRO A 463 -1.68 -0.42 21.16
CA PRO A 463 -1.64 -1.43 22.22
C PRO A 463 -0.42 -2.35 22.14
N TYR A 464 0.06 -2.66 20.94
CA TYR A 464 1.27 -3.46 20.72
C TYR A 464 2.52 -2.63 20.98
N GLY A 465 2.55 -1.38 20.48
CA GLY A 465 3.60 -0.42 20.74
C GLY A 465 3.79 -0.11 22.23
N THR A 466 2.72 -0.10 23.01
CA THR A 466 2.79 0.03 24.49
C THR A 466 3.50 -1.16 25.12
N LYS A 467 3.21 -2.39 24.67
CA LYS A 467 3.93 -3.59 25.15
C LYS A 467 5.39 -3.57 24.70
N GLY A 468 5.65 -3.17 23.45
CA GLY A 468 7.00 -3.01 22.90
C GLY A 468 7.80 -1.95 23.66
N ALA A 469 7.20 -0.78 23.93
CA ALA A 469 7.83 0.27 24.70
C ALA A 469 8.27 -0.22 26.10
N ALA A 470 7.38 -0.89 26.81
CA ALA A 470 7.69 -1.46 28.14
C ALA A 470 8.74 -2.58 28.09
N HIS A 471 8.87 -3.29 26.95
CA HIS A 471 9.83 -4.39 26.79
C HIS A 471 11.22 -3.92 26.39
N PHE A 472 11.32 -2.91 25.51
CA PHE A 472 12.58 -2.51 24.89
C PHE A 472 13.20 -1.26 25.49
N TYR A 473 12.43 -0.42 26.20
CA TYR A 473 12.88 0.92 26.61
C TYR A 473 12.76 1.14 28.14
N VAL A 474 13.65 1.98 28.65
CA VAL A 474 13.74 2.32 30.08
C VAL A 474 14.04 3.81 30.21
N GLN A 475 13.60 4.43 31.30
CA GLN A 475 13.88 5.84 31.61
C GLN A 475 15.38 6.07 31.89
N GLU A 476 15.81 7.34 31.91
CA GLU A 476 17.20 7.74 32.13
C GLU A 476 17.80 7.17 33.43
N ASP A 477 16.98 6.81 34.43
CA ASP A 477 17.42 6.19 35.67
C ASP A 477 17.88 4.72 35.50
N GLY A 478 17.65 4.12 34.33
CA GLY A 478 18.03 2.75 34.01
C GLY A 478 17.19 1.67 34.70
N ALA A 479 16.10 2.03 35.40
CA ALA A 479 15.28 1.13 36.18
C ALA A 479 13.77 1.29 36.00
N SER A 480 13.30 2.52 35.77
CA SER A 480 11.86 2.80 35.64
C SER A 480 11.38 2.48 34.22
N PRO A 481 10.26 1.75 34.03
CA PRO A 481 9.69 1.52 32.72
C PRO A 481 9.19 2.83 32.12
N VAL A 482 9.21 2.93 30.79
CA VAL A 482 8.58 4.05 30.08
C VAL A 482 7.07 3.84 29.98
N ARG A 483 6.32 4.95 30.00
CA ARG A 483 4.88 4.97 29.69
C ARG A 483 4.70 5.14 28.18
N GLY A 484 3.44 5.14 27.74
CA GLY A 484 3.07 5.41 26.35
C GLY A 484 3.48 4.31 25.39
N TRP A 485 3.63 4.67 24.10
CA TRP A 485 3.88 3.71 23.06
C TRP A 485 4.84 4.23 21.99
N THR A 486 5.52 3.31 21.35
CA THR A 486 6.22 3.55 20.10
C THR A 486 6.33 2.27 19.29
N ILE A 487 6.74 2.40 18.03
CA ILE A 487 7.07 1.31 17.10
C ILE A 487 8.44 1.59 16.48
N GLY A 488 8.98 0.60 15.79
CA GLY A 488 10.25 0.73 15.07
C GLY A 488 10.07 1.00 13.58
N HIS A 489 11.15 0.88 12.85
CA HIS A 489 11.28 1.16 11.42
C HIS A 489 10.40 0.29 10.53
N GLU A 490 10.21 -0.99 10.89
CA GLU A 490 9.49 -1.99 10.10
C GLU A 490 8.27 -2.48 10.87
N CYS A 491 7.10 -2.37 10.25
CA CYS A 491 5.83 -2.83 10.80
C CYS A 491 5.13 -3.80 9.84
N ASN A 492 4.20 -4.58 10.37
CA ASN A 492 3.40 -5.54 9.64
C ASN A 492 1.94 -5.53 10.12
N ILE A 493 1.09 -6.38 9.56
CA ILE A 493 -0.31 -6.48 10.01
C ILE A 493 -0.47 -7.20 11.35
N TRP A 494 0.60 -7.79 11.88
CA TRP A 494 0.61 -8.55 13.14
C TRP A 494 1.08 -7.72 14.34
N GLY A 495 1.15 -6.38 14.19
CA GLY A 495 1.48 -5.46 15.28
C GLY A 495 2.95 -5.49 15.71
N ASN A 496 3.90 -5.67 14.79
CA ASN A 496 5.33 -5.61 15.13
C ASN A 496 5.67 -4.27 15.78
N ALA A 497 6.30 -4.31 16.97
CA ALA A 497 6.64 -3.17 17.80
C ALA A 497 8.11 -3.18 18.27
N ALA A 498 8.96 -3.93 17.60
CA ALA A 498 10.40 -3.96 17.86
C ALA A 498 11.07 -2.65 17.42
N PRO A 499 12.16 -2.21 18.07
CA PRO A 499 12.89 -0.99 17.72
C PRO A 499 13.56 -1.06 16.34
N GLY A 500 13.82 -2.24 15.84
CA GLY A 500 14.37 -2.58 14.55
C GLY A 500 14.45 -4.10 14.39
N THR A 501 14.60 -4.57 13.15
CA THR A 501 14.76 -5.99 12.81
C THR A 501 16.02 -6.26 12.00
N SER A 502 16.68 -5.22 11.49
CA SER A 502 17.92 -5.26 10.71
C SER A 502 18.86 -4.12 11.09
N ASP A 503 20.11 -4.17 10.61
CA ASP A 503 21.20 -3.27 11.01
C ASP A 503 21.08 -1.83 10.49
N ALA A 504 20.09 -1.42 9.80
CA ALA A 504 19.85 -0.03 9.37
C ALA A 504 18.52 0.52 9.89
N SER A 505 17.84 -0.23 10.77
CA SER A 505 16.42 -0.04 11.03
C SER A 505 16.06 0.49 12.42
N TYR A 506 17.05 0.91 13.25
CA TYR A 506 16.76 1.50 14.55
C TYR A 506 16.06 2.86 14.42
N PHE A 507 14.78 2.92 14.72
CA PHE A 507 14.01 4.15 14.57
C PHE A 507 12.85 4.25 15.58
N PRO A 508 13.13 4.59 16.85
CA PRO A 508 12.10 4.68 17.89
C PRO A 508 11.14 5.87 17.73
N THR A 509 11.43 6.81 16.82
CA THR A 509 10.56 7.96 16.52
C THR A 509 9.42 7.64 15.55
N ALA A 510 9.39 6.44 15.00
CA ALA A 510 8.38 6.04 14.02
C ALA A 510 6.94 6.22 14.54
N GLY A 511 6.63 5.81 15.77
CA GLY A 511 5.31 5.98 16.37
C GLY A 511 4.88 7.45 16.44
N ALA A 512 5.77 8.32 16.87
CA ALA A 512 5.51 9.77 16.91
C ALA A 512 5.32 10.35 15.51
N TRP A 513 6.11 9.91 14.51
CA TRP A 513 5.95 10.40 13.14
C TRP A 513 4.61 9.97 12.54
N MET A 514 4.20 8.74 12.75
CA MET A 514 2.90 8.24 12.29
C MET A 514 1.70 8.97 12.93
N CYS A 515 1.86 9.55 14.12
CA CYS A 515 0.82 10.38 14.74
C CYS A 515 0.50 11.64 13.93
N GLN A 516 1.45 12.16 13.13
CA GLN A 516 1.21 13.31 12.25
C GLN A 516 0.10 13.03 11.23
N ASP A 517 -0.10 11.80 10.76
CA ASP A 517 -1.21 11.44 9.86
C ASP A 517 -2.58 11.68 10.54
N ILE A 518 -2.70 11.39 11.83
CA ILE A 518 -3.91 11.66 12.62
C ILE A 518 -4.12 13.18 12.76
N TRP A 519 -3.06 13.90 13.11
CA TRP A 519 -3.11 15.34 13.31
C TRP A 519 -3.40 16.09 12.00
N GLU A 520 -2.77 15.70 10.90
CA GLU A 520 -2.99 16.30 9.57
C GLU A 520 -4.42 16.08 9.11
N HIS A 521 -4.98 14.87 9.28
CA HIS A 521 -6.39 14.60 8.97
C HIS A 521 -7.31 15.56 9.73
N TYR A 522 -7.08 15.76 11.03
CA TYR A 522 -7.84 16.74 11.80
C TYR A 522 -7.63 18.18 11.29
N LEU A 523 -6.40 18.57 10.96
CA LEU A 523 -6.13 19.93 10.49
C LEU A 523 -6.90 20.28 9.19
N PHE A 524 -7.08 19.32 8.29
CA PHE A 524 -7.82 19.51 7.05
C PHE A 524 -9.33 19.39 7.23
N THR A 525 -9.80 18.41 7.99
CA THR A 525 -11.23 18.12 8.14
C THR A 525 -11.89 18.94 9.23
N ARG A 526 -11.17 19.32 10.28
CA ARG A 526 -11.69 19.95 11.51
C ARG A 526 -12.74 19.08 12.21
N ASP A 527 -12.64 17.77 12.04
CA ASP A 527 -13.50 16.80 12.68
C ASP A 527 -13.07 16.58 14.15
N GLU A 528 -13.79 17.23 15.08
CA GLU A 528 -13.51 17.15 16.52
C GLU A 528 -13.88 15.77 17.10
N GLU A 529 -14.82 15.04 16.50
CA GLU A 529 -15.19 13.68 16.90
C GLU A 529 -14.06 12.72 16.57
N PHE A 530 -13.54 12.78 15.32
CA PHE A 530 -12.34 12.04 14.92
C PHE A 530 -11.15 12.32 15.84
N LEU A 531 -10.85 13.58 16.12
CA LEU A 531 -9.74 13.93 17.02
C LEU A 531 -9.98 13.36 18.42
N GLY A 532 -11.19 13.50 18.97
CA GLY A 532 -11.54 12.98 20.29
C GLY A 532 -11.35 11.46 20.41
N GLU A 533 -11.69 10.71 19.34
CA GLU A 533 -11.49 9.26 19.26
C GLU A 533 -10.03 8.83 19.15
N ASN A 534 -9.15 9.70 18.63
CA ASN A 534 -7.75 9.37 18.33
C ASN A 534 -6.74 10.14 19.21
N TYR A 535 -7.17 11.13 20.00
CA TYR A 535 -6.26 11.96 20.81
C TYR A 535 -5.40 11.16 21.81
N HIS A 536 -5.92 10.05 22.32
CA HIS A 536 -5.16 9.18 23.24
C HIS A 536 -3.92 8.59 22.57
N VAL A 537 -3.95 8.36 21.25
CA VAL A 537 -2.82 7.83 20.48
C VAL A 537 -1.67 8.84 20.47
N LEU A 538 -1.98 10.13 20.18
CA LEU A 538 -1.01 11.22 20.20
C LEU A 538 -0.45 11.43 21.61
N LEU A 539 -1.34 11.52 22.60
CA LEU A 539 -0.95 11.71 24.00
C LEU A 539 0.00 10.61 24.48
N ASN A 540 -0.30 9.35 24.19
CA ASN A 540 0.53 8.24 24.63
C ASN A 540 1.86 8.16 23.85
N ALA A 541 1.93 8.58 22.59
CA ALA A 541 3.19 8.74 21.86
C ALA A 541 4.06 9.85 22.50
N ALA A 542 3.46 10.98 22.87
CA ALA A 542 4.16 12.04 23.60
C ALA A 542 4.65 11.57 24.98
N LEU A 543 3.84 10.80 25.73
CA LEU A 543 4.24 10.25 27.03
C LEU A 543 5.46 9.33 26.95
N PHE A 544 5.60 8.55 25.87
CA PHE A 544 6.81 7.76 25.65
C PHE A 544 8.05 8.66 25.62
N TRP A 545 8.00 9.75 24.90
CA TRP A 545 9.14 10.68 24.80
C TRP A 545 9.38 11.48 26.06
N VAL A 546 8.35 11.81 26.85
CA VAL A 546 8.54 12.43 28.19
C VAL A 546 9.39 11.53 29.09
N ASP A 547 9.21 10.21 29.02
CA ASP A 547 9.93 9.25 29.87
C ASP A 547 11.27 8.81 29.28
N TYR A 548 11.41 8.77 27.94
CA TYR A 548 12.59 8.21 27.27
C TYR A 548 13.67 9.24 26.95
N LEU A 549 13.36 10.55 26.91
CA LEU A 549 14.36 11.57 26.62
C LEU A 549 15.51 11.53 27.63
N TRP A 550 16.73 11.67 27.08
CA TRP A 550 17.98 11.66 27.81
C TRP A 550 18.51 13.09 28.00
N THR A 551 19.06 13.39 29.18
CA THR A 551 19.71 14.67 29.43
C THR A 551 21.13 14.67 28.88
N ASP A 552 21.36 15.38 27.77
CA ASP A 552 22.71 15.57 27.20
C ASP A 552 23.58 16.36 28.18
N ARG A 553 24.65 15.74 28.67
CA ARG A 553 25.53 16.33 29.68
C ARG A 553 26.34 17.53 29.18
N ARG A 554 26.45 17.70 27.86
CA ARG A 554 27.20 18.81 27.26
C ARG A 554 26.52 20.16 27.42
N ASP A 555 25.19 20.19 27.42
CA ASP A 555 24.43 21.44 27.46
C ASP A 555 23.11 21.38 28.25
N GLY A 556 22.75 20.22 28.77
CA GLY A 556 21.53 20.00 29.57
C GLY A 556 20.26 19.89 28.77
N ARG A 557 20.32 19.72 27.44
CA ARG A 557 19.14 19.54 26.59
C ARG A 557 18.59 18.11 26.68
N LEU A 558 17.29 17.98 26.50
CA LEU A 558 16.62 16.68 26.37
C LEU A 558 16.74 16.19 24.93
N THR A 559 17.23 14.96 24.76
CA THR A 559 17.58 14.40 23.45
C THR A 559 17.22 12.93 23.34
N ALA A 560 17.01 12.44 22.10
CA ALA A 560 16.97 11.00 21.84
C ALA A 560 18.37 10.39 22.00
N ASN A 561 18.48 9.28 22.73
CA ASN A 561 19.71 8.55 22.96
C ASN A 561 19.46 7.06 23.27
N PRO A 562 20.00 6.10 22.47
CA PRO A 562 20.66 6.35 21.19
C PRO A 562 19.71 6.91 20.16
N SER A 563 20.27 7.61 19.18
CA SER A 563 19.57 8.19 18.05
C SER A 563 20.23 7.72 16.76
N TYR A 564 19.43 7.52 15.70
CA TYR A 564 19.90 7.03 14.42
C TYR A 564 19.09 7.66 13.29
N SER A 565 19.78 8.19 12.29
CA SER A 565 19.10 8.68 11.08
C SER A 565 18.99 7.51 10.08
N PRO A 566 17.84 6.85 10.00
CA PRO A 566 17.72 5.72 9.07
C PRO A 566 17.78 6.23 7.61
N GLU A 567 18.47 5.55 6.70
CA GLU A 567 19.20 4.28 6.88
C GLU A 567 20.72 4.51 6.82
N HIS A 568 21.17 5.70 7.12
CA HIS A 568 22.58 6.09 6.98
C HIS A 568 23.38 6.06 8.29
N GLY A 569 22.71 6.19 9.43
CA GLY A 569 23.42 6.26 10.72
C GLY A 569 24.42 7.41 10.79
N PRO A 570 25.48 7.30 11.58
CA PRO A 570 25.75 6.29 12.61
C PRO A 570 24.87 6.42 13.86
N TYR A 571 24.93 5.47 14.79
CA TYR A 571 24.35 5.66 16.13
C TYR A 571 25.01 6.86 16.81
N THR A 572 24.17 7.75 17.32
CA THR A 572 24.60 9.02 17.86
C THR A 572 23.67 9.48 18.97
N ILE A 573 23.78 10.72 19.39
CA ILE A 573 22.86 11.44 20.25
C ILE A 573 22.21 12.58 19.47
N ALA A 574 20.91 12.77 19.60
CA ALA A 574 20.21 13.93 19.04
C ALA A 574 20.29 14.06 17.51
N ALA A 575 20.09 12.98 16.74
CA ALA A 575 19.93 13.10 15.28
C ALA A 575 18.80 14.10 14.96
N ALA A 576 19.01 14.95 13.95
CA ALA A 576 18.10 16.05 13.63
C ALA A 576 16.67 15.55 13.28
N CYS A 577 16.56 14.40 12.60
CA CYS A 577 15.27 13.80 12.28
C CYS A 577 14.49 13.44 13.56
N ASP A 578 15.12 12.75 14.51
CA ASP A 578 14.49 12.37 15.76
C ASP A 578 14.05 13.60 16.56
N GLN A 579 14.93 14.59 16.70
CA GLN A 579 14.61 15.80 17.48
C GLN A 579 13.47 16.61 16.83
N GLY A 580 13.40 16.64 15.48
CA GLY A 580 12.32 17.30 14.75
C GLY A 580 10.97 16.61 14.98
N ILE A 581 10.92 15.28 14.85
CA ILE A 581 9.71 14.49 15.07
C ILE A 581 9.24 14.56 16.54
N ILE A 582 10.18 14.48 17.51
CA ILE A 582 9.87 14.59 18.93
C ILE A 582 9.33 15.99 19.27
N TRP A 583 9.91 17.02 18.66
CA TRP A 583 9.42 18.39 18.85
C TRP A 583 7.98 18.54 18.34
N GLU A 584 7.68 17.95 17.18
CA GLU A 584 6.36 18.04 16.56
C GLU A 584 5.29 17.38 17.43
N ILE A 585 5.47 16.12 17.86
CA ILE A 585 4.48 15.42 18.69
C ILE A 585 4.15 16.14 20.00
N PHE A 586 5.05 16.97 20.54
CA PHE A 586 4.77 17.79 21.71
C PHE A 586 3.97 19.06 21.40
N HIS A 587 3.81 19.42 20.12
CA HIS A 587 3.05 20.59 19.66
C HIS A 587 1.69 20.24 19.09
N GLU A 588 1.50 19.01 18.67
CA GLU A 588 0.21 18.44 18.27
C GLU A 588 -0.71 18.22 19.48
#